data_e24d94b093d226e08fa7fbd46b89a90f
#
_entry.id   e24d94b093d226e08fa7fbd46b89a90f
#
_cell.length_a   1.000
_cell.length_b   1.000
_cell.length_c   1.000
_cell.angle_alpha   90.00
_cell.angle_beta   90.00
_cell.angle_gamma   90.00
#
_symmetry.space_group_name_H-M   'P 1'
#
loop_
_entity.id
_entity.type
_entity.pdbx_description
1 polymer ?
#
loop_
_entity_poly.entity_id
_entity_poly.type
_entity_poly.pdbx_seq_one_letter_code
_entity_poly.pdbx_strand_id
1 'polypeptide(L)'
;NISKKDSTDFDFIFHFVRWLKKEGIDFPKYLIHLRPTTPIRNPKVIKKAIKFIIRKKKSTSLRSGHISAETFMKWFYKSDKGYFERVHKSMTAENIDKPRQKFRPVYIPNGYVDIYKPEFILKKKKLLGSQMLVFETPRCIEVDEIYDLNVINSLKEKNKQKLLNFLNKIKRK
;
A
#
# COMPACT_ATOMS: atom_id res chain seq x y z
N ASN A 1 -4.22 19.88 14.79
CA ASN A 1 -4.95 18.61 14.89
C ASN A 1 -4.70 17.78 13.62
N ILE A 2 -3.98 16.65 13.76
CA ILE A 2 -3.57 15.75 12.66
C ILE A 2 -4.53 14.57 12.47
N SER A 3 -5.59 14.48 13.26
CA SER A 3 -6.59 13.40 13.24
C SER A 3 -7.97 13.93 12.84
N LYS A 4 -8.03 14.70 11.76
CA LYS A 4 -9.29 15.13 11.16
C LYS A 4 -9.76 14.10 10.14
N LYS A 5 -11.04 14.13 9.79
CA LYS A 5 -11.64 13.25 8.78
C LYS A 5 -10.90 13.30 7.43
N ASP A 6 -10.36 14.47 7.08
CA ASP A 6 -9.65 14.72 5.81
C ASP A 6 -8.12 14.64 5.95
N SER A 7 -7.59 14.20 7.11
CA SER A 7 -6.14 14.06 7.32
C SER A 7 -5.57 12.97 6.43
N THR A 8 -4.48 13.30 5.74
CA THR A 8 -3.78 12.37 4.86
C THR A 8 -2.66 11.63 5.60
N ASP A 9 -2.16 10.54 5.00
CA ASP A 9 -0.95 9.87 5.52
C ASP A 9 0.23 10.84 5.66
N PHE A 10 0.31 11.83 4.77
CA PHE A 10 1.36 12.85 4.85
C PHE A 10 1.30 13.65 6.14
N ASP A 11 0.11 14.06 6.57
CA ASP A 11 -0.05 14.96 7.71
C ASP A 11 0.52 14.33 9.00
N PHE A 12 0.13 13.10 9.32
CA PHE A 12 0.61 12.47 10.54
C PHE A 12 2.06 11.97 10.43
N ILE A 13 2.49 11.47 9.27
CA ILE A 13 3.89 11.04 9.09
C ILE A 13 4.83 12.25 9.12
N PHE A 14 4.48 13.34 8.46
CA PHE A 14 5.26 14.57 8.50
C PHE A 14 5.33 15.18 9.91
N HIS A 15 4.20 15.17 10.62
CA HIS A 15 4.17 15.57 12.03
C HIS A 15 5.11 14.72 12.88
N PHE A 16 5.05 13.39 12.73
CA PHE A 16 5.92 12.46 13.46
C PHE A 16 7.41 12.71 13.16
N VAL A 17 7.77 12.88 11.91
CA VAL A 17 9.17 13.15 11.52
C VAL A 17 9.64 14.51 12.04
N ARG A 18 8.77 15.54 12.06
CA ARG A 18 9.09 16.84 12.67
C ARG A 18 9.24 16.73 14.18
N TRP A 19 8.42 15.95 14.84
CA TRP A 19 8.52 15.70 16.26
C TRP A 19 9.86 15.03 16.61
N LEU A 20 10.26 13.96 15.90
CA LEU A 20 11.58 13.35 16.09
C LEU A 20 12.71 14.40 16.02
N LYS A 21 12.65 15.29 15.02
CA LYS A 21 13.63 16.37 14.88
C LYS A 21 13.62 17.33 16.07
N LYS A 22 12.45 17.71 16.53
CA LYS A 22 12.29 18.64 17.67
C LYS A 22 12.87 18.06 18.95
N GLU A 23 12.65 16.76 19.20
CA GLU A 23 13.13 16.05 20.37
C GLU A 23 14.63 15.63 20.28
N GLY A 24 15.32 16.00 19.20
CA GLY A 24 16.72 15.62 19.00
C GLY A 24 16.95 14.13 18.81
N ILE A 25 15.91 13.38 18.41
CA ILE A 25 15.99 11.94 18.17
C ILE A 25 16.56 11.70 16.77
N ASP A 26 17.57 10.85 16.68
CA ASP A 26 18.16 10.46 15.41
C ASP A 26 17.15 9.83 14.47
N PHE A 27 17.18 10.25 13.21
CA PHE A 27 16.27 9.70 12.22
C PHE A 27 16.64 8.27 11.83
N PRO A 28 15.68 7.34 11.85
CA PRO A 28 15.88 6.07 11.19
C PRO A 28 16.08 6.32 9.69
N LYS A 29 16.94 5.54 9.06
CA LYS A 29 17.16 5.63 7.60
C LYS A 29 15.89 5.37 6.79
N TYR A 30 15.00 4.54 7.32
CA TYR A 30 13.72 4.17 6.73
C TYR A 30 12.63 4.15 7.79
N LEU A 31 11.48 4.72 7.46
CA LEU A 31 10.25 4.66 8.23
C LEU A 31 9.31 3.66 7.56
N ILE A 32 8.90 2.63 8.29
CA ILE A 32 8.00 1.59 7.78
C ILE A 32 6.60 1.90 8.27
N HIS A 33 5.70 2.18 7.35
CA HIS A 33 4.30 2.44 7.63
C HIS A 33 3.46 1.18 7.39
N LEU A 34 2.81 0.71 8.42
CA LEU A 34 1.91 -0.44 8.39
C LEU A 34 0.51 0.04 8.78
N ARG A 35 -0.39 0.11 7.82
CA ARG A 35 -1.75 0.61 8.05
C ARG A 35 -2.53 -0.33 8.98
N PRO A 36 -3.20 0.15 10.01
CA PRO A 36 -4.04 -0.68 10.89
C PRO A 36 -5.15 -1.42 10.11
N THR A 37 -5.68 -0.80 9.07
CA THR A 37 -6.72 -1.36 8.20
C THR A 37 -6.29 -2.58 7.38
N THR A 38 -5.00 -2.93 7.38
CA THR A 38 -4.51 -4.17 6.77
C THR A 38 -3.93 -5.08 7.85
N PRO A 39 -4.74 -5.75 8.69
CA PRO A 39 -4.26 -6.42 9.90
C PRO A 39 -3.49 -7.72 9.61
N ILE A 40 -3.77 -8.40 8.51
CA ILE A 40 -3.16 -9.70 8.19
C ILE A 40 -1.94 -9.51 7.29
N ARG A 41 -0.75 -9.64 7.87
CA ARG A 41 0.53 -9.52 7.15
C ARG A 41 1.47 -10.68 7.47
N ASN A 42 2.24 -11.08 6.48
CA ASN A 42 3.34 -12.01 6.68
C ASN A 42 4.63 -11.24 6.94
N PRO A 43 5.26 -11.36 8.12
CA PRO A 43 6.51 -10.66 8.46
C PRO A 43 7.66 -10.93 7.46
N LYS A 44 7.68 -12.10 6.83
CA LYS A 44 8.68 -12.43 5.80
C LYS A 44 8.54 -11.52 4.57
N VAL A 45 7.31 -11.14 4.20
CA VAL A 45 7.05 -10.22 3.07
C VAL A 45 7.55 -8.81 3.43
N ILE A 46 7.27 -8.33 4.65
CA ILE A 46 7.77 -7.04 5.13
C ILE A 46 9.31 -7.01 5.12
N LYS A 47 9.96 -8.07 5.63
CA LYS A 47 11.43 -8.19 5.58
C LYS A 47 11.98 -8.15 4.15
N LYS A 48 11.28 -8.75 3.17
CA LYS A 48 11.65 -8.67 1.76
C LYS A 48 11.54 -7.25 1.21
N ALA A 49 10.46 -6.52 1.53
CA ALA A 49 10.28 -5.13 1.13
C ALA A 49 11.40 -4.22 1.67
N ILE A 50 11.77 -4.38 2.94
CA ILE A 50 12.89 -3.65 3.56
C ILE A 50 14.21 -3.95 2.83
N LYS A 51 14.53 -5.22 2.60
CA LYS A 51 15.73 -5.61 1.87
C LYS A 51 15.74 -5.07 0.43
N PHE A 52 14.57 -4.99 -0.20
CA PHE A 52 14.43 -4.49 -1.57
C PHE A 52 14.76 -3.00 -1.66
N ILE A 53 14.18 -2.15 -0.79
CA ILE A 53 14.47 -0.71 -0.80
C ILE A 53 15.93 -0.40 -0.42
N ILE A 54 16.51 -1.16 0.51
CA ILE A 54 17.92 -0.99 0.91
C ILE A 54 18.87 -1.19 -0.29
N ARG A 55 18.60 -2.17 -1.14
CA ARG A 55 19.38 -2.44 -2.35
C ARG A 55 19.21 -1.36 -3.43
N LYS A 56 18.10 -0.65 -3.45
CA LYS A 56 17.76 0.39 -4.44
C LYS A 56 18.05 1.79 -3.89
N LYS A 57 19.34 2.13 -3.68
CA LYS A 57 19.79 3.36 -3.02
C LYS A 57 19.19 4.66 -3.57
N LYS A 58 18.95 4.73 -4.89
CA LYS A 58 18.39 5.93 -5.56
C LYS A 58 16.87 6.09 -5.35
N SER A 59 16.18 5.08 -4.82
CA SER A 59 14.73 5.18 -4.60
C SER A 59 14.39 6.25 -3.56
N THR A 60 13.26 6.90 -3.73
CA THR A 60 12.73 7.91 -2.79
C THR A 60 11.84 7.29 -1.72
N SER A 61 11.12 6.25 -2.09
CA SER A 61 10.15 5.54 -1.26
C SER A 61 9.83 4.17 -1.86
N LEU A 62 9.06 3.38 -1.14
CA LEU A 62 8.50 2.11 -1.63
C LEU A 62 7.03 2.06 -1.27
N ARG A 63 6.20 1.64 -2.20
CA ARG A 63 4.78 1.37 -1.98
C ARG A 63 4.44 -0.04 -2.40
N SER A 64 3.70 -0.75 -1.56
CA SER A 64 3.20 -2.07 -1.88
C SER A 64 1.98 -2.02 -2.79
N GLY A 65 1.83 -3.06 -3.59
CA GLY A 65 0.68 -3.24 -4.45
C GLY A 65 0.58 -4.68 -4.93
N HIS A 66 -0.57 -5.06 -5.42
CA HIS A 66 -0.77 -6.34 -6.09
C HIS A 66 -1.25 -6.14 -7.52
N ILE A 67 -1.01 -7.12 -8.37
CA ILE A 67 -1.47 -7.07 -9.77
C ILE A 67 -3.00 -7.06 -9.77
N SER A 68 -3.57 -6.09 -10.49
CA SER A 68 -5.00 -6.00 -10.69
C SER A 68 -5.51 -7.18 -11.51
N ALA A 69 -6.64 -7.76 -11.08
CA ALA A 69 -7.37 -8.73 -11.88
C ALA A 69 -7.95 -8.10 -13.15
N GLU A 70 -8.18 -6.80 -13.12
CA GLU A 70 -8.73 -6.02 -14.23
C GLU A 70 -7.77 -4.92 -14.64
N THR A 71 -7.88 -4.46 -15.88
CA THR A 71 -7.13 -3.30 -16.33
C THR A 71 -8.02 -2.07 -16.35
N PHE A 72 -7.58 -0.98 -15.71
CA PHE A 72 -8.29 0.31 -15.75
C PHE A 72 -8.43 0.84 -17.19
N MET A 73 -7.64 0.33 -18.11
CA MET A 73 -7.74 0.69 -19.53
C MET A 73 -9.09 0.34 -20.15
N LYS A 74 -9.83 -0.59 -19.55
CA LYS A 74 -11.17 -0.99 -19.98
C LYS A 74 -12.29 -0.27 -19.21
N TRP A 75 -11.96 0.55 -18.23
CA TRP A 75 -12.94 1.26 -17.42
C TRP A 75 -13.49 2.48 -18.18
N PHE A 76 -14.67 2.89 -17.77
CA PHE A 76 -15.36 4.01 -18.40
C PHE A 76 -16.15 4.81 -17.36
N TYR A 77 -16.37 6.06 -17.68
CA TYR A 77 -17.37 6.89 -17.03
C TYR A 77 -18.70 6.76 -17.76
N LYS A 78 -19.79 6.96 -17.05
CA LYS A 78 -21.12 7.14 -17.63
C LYS A 78 -21.38 8.64 -17.71
N SER A 79 -21.62 9.17 -18.91
CA SER A 79 -22.04 10.56 -19.09
C SER A 79 -23.45 10.78 -18.55
N ASP A 80 -23.84 12.05 -18.35
CA ASP A 80 -25.21 12.42 -17.91
C ASP A 80 -26.29 11.91 -18.88
N LYS A 81 -25.94 11.77 -20.15
CA LYS A 81 -26.81 11.21 -21.19
C LYS A 81 -26.79 9.68 -21.26
N GLY A 82 -26.05 9.02 -20.37
CA GLY A 82 -25.97 7.56 -20.29
C GLY A 82 -24.97 6.90 -21.26
N TYR A 83 -24.20 7.68 -22.00
CA TYR A 83 -23.20 7.15 -22.94
C TYR A 83 -21.88 6.83 -22.25
N PHE A 84 -21.10 5.96 -22.89
CA PHE A 84 -19.75 5.58 -22.52
C PHE A 84 -18.77 6.76 -22.72
N GLU A 85 -17.97 7.03 -21.68
CA GLU A 85 -16.84 7.95 -21.73
C GLU A 85 -15.57 7.25 -21.25
N ARG A 86 -14.51 7.34 -22.04
CA ARG A 86 -13.24 6.69 -21.76
C ARG A 86 -12.55 7.25 -20.52
N VAL A 87 -12.09 6.38 -19.62
CA VAL A 87 -11.20 6.79 -18.51
C VAL A 87 -9.81 7.17 -19.05
N HIS A 88 -9.32 6.46 -20.06
CA HIS A 88 -7.99 6.70 -20.63
C HIS A 88 -8.10 7.12 -22.10
N LYS A 89 -7.49 8.25 -22.44
CA LYS A 89 -7.61 8.89 -23.77
C LYS A 89 -7.18 7.99 -24.95
N SER A 90 -6.19 7.11 -24.74
CA SER A 90 -5.69 6.21 -25.79
C SER A 90 -6.59 5.00 -26.07
N MET A 91 -7.67 4.82 -25.29
CA MET A 91 -8.59 3.69 -25.48
C MET A 91 -9.63 4.03 -26.56
N THR A 92 -9.76 3.13 -27.51
CA THR A 92 -10.83 3.14 -28.52
C THR A 92 -11.83 2.02 -28.20
N ALA A 93 -13.01 2.06 -28.82
CA ALA A 93 -14.00 0.97 -28.67
C ALA A 93 -13.42 -0.40 -29.05
N GLU A 94 -12.63 -0.46 -30.12
CA GLU A 94 -11.94 -1.69 -30.57
C GLU A 94 -10.92 -2.21 -29.55
N ASN A 95 -10.25 -1.31 -28.82
CA ASN A 95 -9.27 -1.70 -27.82
C ASN A 95 -9.91 -2.29 -26.55
N ILE A 96 -11.15 -1.91 -26.23
CA ILE A 96 -11.87 -2.40 -25.06
C ILE A 96 -12.18 -3.89 -25.18
N ASP A 97 -12.42 -4.39 -26.39
CA ASP A 97 -12.72 -5.80 -26.65
C ASP A 97 -11.48 -6.72 -26.62
N LYS A 98 -10.28 -6.14 -26.67
CA LYS A 98 -9.05 -6.94 -26.61
C LYS A 98 -8.95 -7.74 -25.32
N PRO A 99 -8.43 -8.98 -25.37
CA PRO A 99 -8.15 -9.76 -24.16
C PRO A 99 -7.27 -9.00 -23.17
N ARG A 100 -7.56 -9.12 -21.88
CA ARG A 100 -6.81 -8.44 -20.80
C ARG A 100 -5.31 -8.62 -20.89
N GLN A 101 -4.85 -9.79 -21.31
CA GLN A 101 -3.44 -10.15 -21.45
C GLN A 101 -2.68 -9.32 -22.48
N LYS A 102 -3.38 -8.59 -23.34
CA LYS A 102 -2.77 -7.67 -24.31
C LYS A 102 -2.41 -6.31 -23.71
N PHE A 103 -2.86 -6.04 -22.49
CA PHE A 103 -2.55 -4.79 -21.77
C PHE A 103 -1.39 -5.01 -20.80
N ARG A 104 -0.60 -3.95 -20.60
CA ARG A 104 0.43 -3.95 -19.58
C ARG A 104 -0.19 -4.18 -18.19
N PRO A 105 0.40 -5.06 -17.35
CA PRO A 105 -0.07 -5.25 -15.98
C PRO A 105 -0.12 -3.93 -15.22
N VAL A 106 -1.21 -3.71 -14.48
CA VAL A 106 -1.37 -2.58 -13.58
C VAL A 106 -1.43 -3.06 -12.14
N TYR A 107 -0.93 -2.23 -11.24
CA TYR A 107 -0.89 -2.55 -9.81
C TYR A 107 -1.90 -1.70 -9.06
N ILE A 108 -2.65 -2.35 -8.19
CA ILE A 108 -3.50 -1.68 -7.19
C ILE A 108 -2.65 -1.47 -5.95
N PRO A 109 -2.42 -0.21 -5.52
CA PRO A 109 -1.78 0.05 -4.23
C PRO A 109 -2.60 -0.61 -3.11
N ASN A 110 -1.91 -1.14 -2.12
CA ASN A 110 -2.55 -1.73 -0.95
C ASN A 110 -1.81 -1.31 0.33
N GLY A 111 -2.48 -1.40 1.45
CA GLY A 111 -1.94 -1.02 2.75
C GLY A 111 -0.95 -2.02 3.34
N TYR A 112 -0.39 -2.94 2.56
CA TYR A 112 0.45 -4.02 3.09
C TYR A 112 1.73 -3.49 3.75
N VAL A 113 2.49 -2.65 3.05
CA VAL A 113 3.67 -1.96 3.57
C VAL A 113 4.05 -0.77 2.69
N ASP A 114 4.19 0.39 3.29
CA ASP A 114 4.83 1.54 2.66
C ASP A 114 6.13 1.86 3.41
N ILE A 115 7.18 2.26 2.69
CA ILE A 115 8.47 2.61 3.28
C ILE A 115 8.91 3.97 2.78
N TYR A 116 9.23 4.85 3.72
CA TYR A 116 9.62 6.23 3.45
C TYR A 116 11.02 6.52 3.96
N LYS A 117 11.63 7.59 3.45
CA LYS A 117 12.89 8.16 3.94
C LYS A 117 12.60 9.46 4.68
N PRO A 118 12.78 9.56 6.01
CA PRO A 118 12.53 10.77 6.78
C PRO A 118 13.23 12.00 6.23
N GLU A 119 14.49 11.88 5.81
CA GLU A 119 15.23 12.98 5.19
C GLU A 119 14.57 13.50 3.90
N PHE A 120 14.05 12.59 3.06
CA PHE A 120 13.32 12.98 1.85
C PHE A 120 12.04 13.74 2.19
N ILE A 121 11.29 13.25 3.21
CA ILE A 121 10.06 13.88 3.67
C ILE A 121 10.32 15.32 4.15
N LEU A 122 11.34 15.52 4.98
CA LEU A 122 11.71 16.85 5.48
C LEU A 122 12.14 17.79 4.34
N LYS A 123 12.97 17.29 3.42
CA LYS A 123 13.52 18.09 2.31
C LYS A 123 12.47 18.45 1.27
N LYS A 124 11.60 17.50 0.91
CA LYS A 124 10.66 17.64 -0.22
C LYS A 124 9.22 17.88 0.19
N LYS A 125 8.88 17.74 1.47
CA LYS A 125 7.51 17.83 2.02
C LYS A 125 6.53 16.94 1.23
N LYS A 126 6.96 15.71 0.93
CA LYS A 126 6.20 14.67 0.20
C LYS A 126 6.58 13.30 0.73
N LEU A 127 5.62 12.37 0.80
CA LEU A 127 5.90 10.96 1.13
C LEU A 127 6.53 10.22 -0.05
N LEU A 128 5.99 10.46 -1.22
CA LEU A 128 6.32 9.75 -2.45
C LEU A 128 7.07 10.69 -3.40
N GLY A 129 8.10 10.18 -4.02
CA GLY A 129 8.88 10.92 -5.02
C GLY A 129 8.84 10.22 -6.38
N SER A 130 9.47 10.83 -7.39
CA SER A 130 9.50 10.31 -8.76
C SER A 130 10.17 8.93 -8.91
N GLN A 131 11.05 8.55 -7.97
CA GLN A 131 11.72 7.26 -7.94
C GLN A 131 11.13 6.33 -6.86
N MET A 132 9.81 6.29 -6.75
CA MET A 132 9.09 5.37 -5.89
C MET A 132 9.20 3.95 -6.46
N LEU A 133 9.55 3.00 -5.58
CA LEU A 133 9.54 1.57 -5.92
C LEU A 133 8.14 1.01 -5.74
N VAL A 134 7.73 0.17 -6.68
CA VAL A 134 6.58 -0.72 -6.51
C VAL A 134 7.08 -2.04 -5.95
N PHE A 135 6.50 -2.48 -4.84
CA PHE A 135 6.78 -3.78 -4.24
C PHE A 135 5.55 -4.66 -4.34
N GLU A 136 5.67 -5.70 -5.15
CA GLU A 136 4.57 -6.64 -5.35
C GLU A 136 4.35 -7.50 -4.10
N THR A 137 3.10 -7.57 -3.67
CA THR A 137 2.65 -8.39 -2.54
C THR A 137 1.49 -9.30 -2.97
N PRO A 138 1.22 -10.37 -2.21
CA PRO A 138 -0.06 -11.04 -2.31
C PRO A 138 -1.21 -10.04 -2.09
N ARG A 139 -2.37 -10.34 -2.67
CA ARG A 139 -3.59 -9.60 -2.36
C ARG A 139 -3.84 -9.67 -0.86
N CYS A 140 -4.14 -8.55 -0.25
CA CYS A 140 -4.50 -8.45 1.16
C CYS A 140 -5.94 -7.99 1.31
N ILE A 141 -6.50 -8.23 2.49
CA ILE A 141 -7.80 -7.71 2.88
C ILE A 141 -7.55 -6.41 3.62
N GLU A 142 -8.16 -5.35 3.15
CA GLU A 142 -8.24 -4.06 3.82
C GLU A 142 -9.58 -3.98 4.54
N VAL A 143 -9.60 -3.43 5.75
CA VAL A 143 -10.79 -3.29 6.57
C VAL A 143 -11.30 -1.87 6.39
N ASP A 144 -12.23 -1.69 5.49
CA ASP A 144 -12.90 -0.41 5.25
C ASP A 144 -14.34 -0.44 5.78
N GLU A 145 -14.97 -1.64 5.84
CA GLU A 145 -16.34 -1.83 6.25
C GLU A 145 -16.48 -2.99 7.25
N ILE A 146 -17.65 -3.08 7.93
CA ILE A 146 -17.97 -4.16 8.88
C ILE A 146 -17.93 -5.53 8.20
N TYR A 147 -18.29 -5.61 6.93
CA TYR A 147 -18.21 -6.83 6.14
C TYR A 147 -16.79 -7.40 6.09
N ASP A 148 -15.79 -6.55 5.93
CA ASP A 148 -14.39 -6.97 5.88
C ASP A 148 -13.92 -7.59 7.19
N LEU A 149 -14.41 -7.07 8.33
CA LEU A 149 -14.15 -7.66 9.64
C LEU A 149 -14.73 -9.08 9.75
N ASN A 150 -15.92 -9.32 9.21
CA ASN A 150 -16.53 -10.65 9.19
C ASN A 150 -15.71 -11.63 8.34
N VAL A 151 -15.21 -11.18 7.19
CA VAL A 151 -14.30 -11.97 6.34
C VAL A 151 -13.02 -12.30 7.11
N ILE A 152 -12.40 -11.34 7.79
CA ILE A 152 -11.21 -11.57 8.60
C ILE A 152 -11.46 -12.52 9.74
N ASN A 153 -12.58 -12.40 10.44
CA ASN A 153 -12.94 -13.31 11.53
C ASN A 153 -13.11 -14.74 11.05
N SER A 154 -13.76 -14.94 9.90
CA SER A 154 -13.89 -16.27 9.29
C SER A 154 -12.53 -16.89 8.90
N LEU A 155 -11.58 -16.07 8.47
CA LEU A 155 -10.20 -16.50 8.18
C LEU A 155 -9.39 -16.78 9.44
N LYS A 156 -9.64 -16.04 10.54
CA LYS A 156 -9.00 -16.27 11.85
C LYS A 156 -9.33 -17.67 12.38
N GLU A 157 -10.56 -18.10 12.31
CA GLU A 157 -10.96 -19.44 12.78
C GLU A 157 -10.21 -20.54 12.02
N LYS A 158 -10.07 -20.41 10.69
CA LYS A 158 -9.29 -21.35 9.87
C LYS A 158 -7.77 -21.32 10.14
N ASN A 159 -7.23 -20.21 10.60
CA ASN A 159 -5.78 -20.01 10.80
C ASN A 159 -5.37 -19.86 12.28
N LYS A 160 -6.30 -19.93 13.22
CA LYS A 160 -6.08 -19.76 14.66
C LYS A 160 -4.96 -20.65 15.19
N GLN A 161 -4.92 -21.90 14.77
CA GLN A 161 -3.89 -22.85 15.15
C GLN A 161 -2.48 -22.46 14.65
N LYS A 162 -2.40 -21.94 13.40
CA LYS A 162 -1.09 -21.48 12.85
C LYS A 162 -0.58 -20.24 13.58
N LEU A 163 -1.48 -19.33 13.94
CA LEU A 163 -1.13 -18.12 14.69
C LEU A 163 -0.70 -18.46 16.13
N LEU A 164 -1.42 -19.35 16.80
CA LEU A 164 -1.07 -19.82 18.14
C LEU A 164 0.29 -20.52 18.15
N ASN A 165 0.56 -21.38 17.18
CA ASN A 165 1.85 -22.04 17.04
C ASN A 165 3.00 -21.04 16.79
N PHE A 166 2.75 -19.99 16.04
CA PHE A 166 3.73 -18.91 15.81
C PHE A 166 4.00 -18.11 17.09
N LEU A 167 2.95 -17.70 17.82
CA LEU A 167 3.08 -16.96 19.07
C LEU A 167 3.78 -17.78 20.15
N ASN A 168 3.50 -19.08 20.24
CA ASN A 168 4.17 -19.98 21.17
C ASN A 168 5.66 -20.19 20.85
N LYS A 169 6.05 -20.10 19.58
CA LYS A 169 7.49 -20.13 19.19
C LYS A 169 8.23 -18.85 19.58
N ILE A 170 7.55 -17.71 19.63
CA ILE A 170 8.17 -16.43 20.05
C ILE A 170 8.35 -16.39 21.58
N LYS A 171 7.40 -16.94 22.34
CA LYS A 171 7.49 -16.99 23.82
C LYS A 171 8.56 -17.95 24.35
N ARG A 172 9.08 -18.85 23.52
CA ARG A 172 10.11 -19.82 23.89
C ARG A 172 11.55 -19.40 23.51
N LYS A 173 11.71 -18.18 23.01
CA LYS A 173 12.99 -17.50 22.77
C LYS A 173 13.12 -16.29 23.68
#